data_ca21c025f200a7722ca6355fe9698252
#
_entry.id   ca21c025f200a7722ca6355fe9698252
#
_cell.length_a   1.000
_cell.length_b   1.000
_cell.length_c   1.000
_cell.angle_alpha   90.00
_cell.angle_beta   90.00
_cell.angle_gamma   90.00
#
_symmetry.space_group_name_H-M   'P 1'
#
loop_
_entity.id
_entity.type
_entity.pdbx_description
1 polymer ?
#
loop_
_entity_poly.entity_id
_entity_poly.type
_entity_poly.pdbx_seq_one_letter_code
_entity_poly.pdbx_strand_id
1 'polypeptide(L)' 'PGGEAEAGRLVVISVAITLLALLVYERLVWRSKRHGEV' A
#
# COMPACT_ATOMS: atom_id res chain seq x y z
N PRO A 1 12.11 -26.40 5.00
CA PRO A 1 10.74 -25.92 5.05
C PRO A 1 10.59 -24.55 5.64
N GLY A 2 11.43 -24.16 6.58
CA GLY A 2 11.33 -22.82 7.13
C GLY A 2 11.54 -21.74 6.12
N GLY A 3 12.37 -22.02 5.12
CA GLY A 3 12.66 -21.02 4.11
C GLY A 3 11.45 -20.65 3.28
N GLU A 4 10.60 -21.63 3.03
CA GLU A 4 9.43 -21.38 2.21
C GLU A 4 8.47 -20.43 2.91
N ALA A 5 8.27 -20.63 4.19
CA ALA A 5 7.36 -19.79 4.95
C ALA A 5 7.90 -18.37 5.02
N GLU A 6 9.20 -18.23 5.18
CA GLU A 6 9.82 -16.92 5.26
C GLU A 6 9.69 -16.17 3.94
N ALA A 7 9.90 -16.87 2.85
CA ALA A 7 9.80 -16.23 1.55
C ALA A 7 8.40 -15.72 1.28
N GLY A 8 7.42 -16.54 1.61
CA GLY A 8 6.04 -16.15 1.42
C GLY A 8 5.67 -14.95 2.28
N ARG A 9 6.22 -14.92 3.47
CA ARG A 9 5.93 -13.81 4.37
C ARG A 9 6.46 -12.50 3.80
N LEU A 10 7.67 -12.55 3.29
CA LEU A 10 8.27 -11.35 2.71
C LEU A 10 7.43 -10.84 1.56
N VAL A 11 6.94 -11.74 0.74
CA VAL A 11 6.11 -11.34 -0.39
C VAL A 11 4.82 -10.69 0.11
N VAL A 12 4.20 -11.31 1.09
CA VAL A 12 2.95 -10.78 1.64
C VAL A 12 3.17 -9.40 2.22
N ILE A 13 4.24 -9.23 2.96
CA ILE A 13 4.53 -7.94 3.57
C ILE A 13 4.77 -6.89 2.48
N SER A 14 5.51 -7.25 1.45
CA SER A 14 5.79 -6.33 0.36
C SER A 14 4.50 -5.88 -0.32
N VAL A 15 3.65 -6.84 -0.60
CA VAL A 15 2.37 -6.53 -1.25
C VAL A 15 1.52 -5.65 -0.35
N ALA A 16 1.50 -5.96 0.93
CA ALA A 16 0.72 -5.19 1.88
C ALA A 16 1.20 -3.75 1.93
N ILE A 17 2.51 -3.56 1.98
CA ILE A 17 3.08 -2.22 2.03
C ILE A 17 2.74 -1.46 0.75
N THR A 18 2.87 -2.12 -0.38
CA THR A 18 2.58 -1.49 -1.66
C THR A 18 1.12 -1.05 -1.73
N LEU A 19 0.23 -1.94 -1.31
CA LEU A 19 -1.19 -1.63 -1.34
C LEU A 19 -1.51 -0.48 -0.40
N LEU A 20 -0.90 -0.49 0.78
CA LEU A 20 -1.12 0.58 1.74
C LEU A 20 -0.65 1.92 1.18
N ALA A 21 0.52 1.92 0.57
CA ALA A 21 1.05 3.14 -0.01
C ALA A 21 0.13 3.67 -1.08
N LEU A 22 -0.38 2.77 -1.90
CA LEU A 22 -1.29 3.17 -2.96
C LEU A 22 -2.57 3.75 -2.40
N LEU A 23 -3.09 3.11 -1.36
CA LEU A 23 -4.31 3.58 -0.72
C LEU A 23 -4.11 4.97 -0.13
N VAL A 24 -3.01 5.17 0.56
CA VAL A 24 -2.71 6.45 1.16
C VAL A 24 -2.57 7.52 0.08
N TYR A 25 -1.89 7.16 -1.00
CA TYR A 25 -1.70 8.10 -2.10
C TYR A 25 -3.04 8.50 -2.70
N GLU A 26 -3.89 7.53 -2.91
CA GLU A 26 -5.21 7.81 -3.48
C GLU A 26 -6.02 8.73 -2.59
N ARG A 27 -5.96 8.45 -1.31
CA ARG A 27 -6.70 9.27 -0.35
C ARG A 27 -6.21 10.70 -0.34
N LEU A 28 -4.91 10.85 -0.39
CA LEU A 28 -4.32 12.18 -0.40
C LEU A 28 -4.70 12.93 -1.66
N VAL A 29 -4.67 12.24 -2.79
CA VAL A 29 -5.02 12.87 -4.07
C VAL A 29 -6.49 13.28 -4.04
N TRP A 30 -7.33 12.41 -3.55
CA TRP A 30 -8.75 12.70 -3.46
C TRP A 30 -9.02 13.91 -2.58
N ARG A 31 -8.31 13.96 -1.48
CA ARG A 31 -8.47 15.08 -0.56
C ARG A 31 -8.00 16.38 -1.21
N SER A 32 -6.88 16.31 -1.87
CA SER A 32 -6.33 17.50 -2.52
C SER A 32 -7.26 17.99 -3.62
N LYS A 33 -7.82 17.05 -4.35
CA LYS A 33 -8.73 17.41 -5.43
C LYS A 33 -9.95 18.13 -4.90
N ARG A 34 -10.50 17.60 -3.83
CA ARG A 34 -11.70 18.21 -3.25
C ARG A 34 -11.40 19.63 -2.79
N HIS A 35 -10.27 19.78 -2.13
CA HIS A 35 -9.87 21.09 -1.63
C HIS A 35 -9.53 22.02 -2.77
N GLY A 36 -8.84 21.50 -3.75
CA GLY A 36 -8.41 22.32 -4.86
C GLY A 36 -9.55 22.79 -5.71
N GLU A 37 -10.61 22.03 -5.75
CA GLU A 37 -11.76 22.40 -6.54
C GLU A 37 -12.37 23.69 -6.04
N VAL A 38 -12.45 23.78 -4.75
CA VAL A 38 -12.99 24.99 -4.14
C VAL A 38 -12.07 26.15 -4.37
#